data_805e023619a4a45eca31b01a46ffb8ef
#
_entry.id   805e023619a4a45eca31b01a46ffb8ef
#
_cell.length_a   1.000
_cell.length_b   1.000
_cell.length_c   1.000
_cell.angle_alpha   90.00
_cell.angle_beta   90.00
_cell.angle_gamma   90.00
#
_symmetry.space_group_name_H-M   'P 1'
#
loop_
_entity.id
_entity.type
_entity.pdbx_description
1 polymer ?
#
loop_
_entity_poly.entity_id
_entity_poly.type
_entity_poly.pdbx_seq_one_letter_code
_entity_poly.pdbx_strand_id
1 'polypeptide(L)'
;MIQITRYKEIFAPASPSDRTRAFEDYWAYLLTRDGALQEEVQSLEYKTHYYQSLQTRPVRTQQPLTQVQTMAELSDLLATQHSPRADRRLLALTAIYKFASHEAAGIRAAWTATPPWERCQNLTDRITRYHLCEEFCHLRLFAEMFKVCRLQVDWPPLSWLARTAYGTFARFPGWCLDPIAFGSEVMGMMFYRHTWHALEEVFAQEPEVLRRLHELLAEIMVDELGHIGERRSFLGNTGVKVAR
;
A
#
# COMPACT_ATOMS: atom_id res chain seq x y z
N MET A 1 -3.25 23.02 -14.31
CA MET A 1 -3.20 21.55 -14.47
C MET A 1 -1.73 21.17 -14.45
N ILE A 2 -1.27 20.46 -13.42
CA ILE A 2 0.14 20.02 -13.33
C ILE A 2 0.30 18.89 -14.34
N GLN A 3 1.23 19.06 -15.27
CA GLN A 3 1.56 18.05 -16.25
C GLN A 3 2.61 17.13 -15.64
N ILE A 4 2.15 15.97 -15.11
CA ILE A 4 3.06 14.98 -14.53
C ILE A 4 3.82 14.30 -15.66
N THR A 5 5.15 14.32 -15.57
CA THR A 5 5.99 13.56 -16.49
C THR A 5 5.81 12.06 -16.25
N ARG A 6 5.22 11.39 -17.24
CA ARG A 6 4.98 9.95 -17.18
C ARG A 6 6.06 9.20 -17.97
N TYR A 7 6.57 8.16 -17.39
CA TYR A 7 7.37 7.21 -18.16
C TYR A 7 6.48 6.53 -19.22
N LYS A 8 6.96 6.47 -20.46
CA LYS A 8 6.25 5.74 -21.54
C LYS A 8 6.14 4.26 -21.22
N GLU A 9 7.16 3.73 -20.57
CA GLU A 9 7.26 2.37 -20.07
C GLU A 9 8.11 2.40 -18.78
N ILE A 10 7.63 1.83 -17.70
CA ILE A 10 8.29 1.89 -16.39
C ILE A 10 9.68 1.22 -16.37
N PHE A 11 9.92 0.27 -17.28
CA PHE A 11 11.21 -0.39 -17.44
C PHE A 11 12.09 0.23 -18.54
N ALA A 12 11.63 1.29 -19.22
CA ALA A 12 12.44 1.96 -20.22
C ALA A 12 13.60 2.74 -19.59
N PRO A 13 14.73 2.87 -20.28
CA PRO A 13 15.79 3.77 -19.88
C PRO A 13 15.29 5.21 -19.77
N ALA A 14 15.77 5.94 -18.75
CA ALA A 14 15.49 7.36 -18.57
C ALA A 14 16.79 8.12 -18.31
N SER A 15 16.89 9.33 -18.85
CA SER A 15 18.02 10.20 -18.56
C SER A 15 18.02 10.69 -17.10
N PRO A 16 19.16 11.11 -16.52
CA PRO A 16 19.16 11.71 -15.19
C PRO A 16 18.22 12.90 -15.06
N SER A 17 18.16 13.76 -16.09
CA SER A 17 17.26 14.94 -16.11
C SER A 17 15.79 14.55 -16.12
N ASP A 18 15.40 13.49 -16.86
CA ASP A 18 14.01 13.02 -16.88
C ASP A 18 13.61 12.42 -15.52
N ARG A 19 14.53 11.73 -14.87
CA ARG A 19 14.31 11.18 -13.52
C ARG A 19 14.14 12.28 -12.48
N THR A 20 15.00 13.31 -12.50
CA THR A 20 14.88 14.47 -11.61
C THR A 20 13.55 15.19 -11.82
N ARG A 21 13.18 15.44 -13.08
CA ARG A 21 11.90 16.09 -13.39
C ARG A 21 10.70 15.25 -12.92
N ALA A 22 10.71 13.93 -13.16
CA ALA A 22 9.64 13.05 -12.70
C ALA A 22 9.52 13.04 -11.17
N PHE A 23 10.63 13.15 -10.46
CA PHE A 23 10.65 13.24 -9.01
C PHE A 23 10.08 14.56 -8.49
N GLU A 24 10.44 15.68 -9.12
CA GLU A 24 9.91 17.00 -8.81
C GLU A 24 8.40 17.08 -9.12
N ASP A 25 7.96 16.51 -10.26
CA ASP A 25 6.55 16.43 -10.64
C ASP A 25 5.75 15.60 -9.63
N TYR A 26 6.31 14.49 -9.14
CA TYR A 26 5.70 13.65 -8.10
C TYR A 26 5.51 14.44 -6.80
N TRP A 27 6.54 15.15 -6.37
CA TRP A 27 6.48 16.02 -5.19
C TRP A 27 5.41 17.11 -5.33
N ALA A 28 5.38 17.80 -6.47
CA ALA A 28 4.37 18.80 -6.76
C ALA A 28 2.94 18.22 -6.76
N TYR A 29 2.77 16.99 -7.26
CA TYR A 29 1.49 16.27 -7.22
C TYR A 29 1.06 15.99 -5.78
N LEU A 30 1.94 15.48 -4.94
CA LEU A 30 1.65 15.22 -3.52
C LEU A 30 1.18 16.48 -2.80
N LEU A 31 1.90 17.58 -2.96
CA LEU A 31 1.53 18.87 -2.37
C LEU A 31 0.16 19.37 -2.84
N THR A 32 -0.21 19.08 -4.08
CA THR A 32 -1.51 19.50 -4.64
C THR A 32 -2.65 18.61 -4.13
N ARG A 33 -2.40 17.32 -3.99
CA ARG A 33 -3.41 16.33 -3.59
C ARG A 33 -3.75 16.40 -2.12
N ASP A 34 -2.75 16.41 -1.26
CA ASP A 34 -2.92 16.20 0.18
C ASP A 34 -2.73 17.46 1.03
N GLY A 35 -2.60 18.61 0.37
CA GLY A 35 -2.29 19.87 1.02
C GLY A 35 -0.79 20.07 1.25
N ALA A 36 -0.40 21.26 1.68
CA ALA A 36 0.97 21.52 2.06
C ALA A 36 1.31 20.69 3.29
N LEU A 37 2.37 19.88 3.18
CA LEU A 37 2.98 19.28 4.35
C LEU A 37 3.52 20.43 5.21
N GLN A 38 2.83 20.71 6.29
CA GLN A 38 3.36 21.62 7.29
C GLN A 38 4.52 20.90 7.96
N GLU A 39 5.66 21.55 8.07
CA GLU A 39 6.87 20.94 8.63
C GLU A 39 6.67 20.41 10.06
N GLU A 40 5.68 20.95 10.77
CA GLU A 40 5.36 20.60 12.16
C GLU A 40 4.26 19.53 12.28
N VAL A 41 3.40 19.36 11.27
CA VAL A 41 2.29 18.42 11.30
C VAL A 41 2.22 17.68 9.98
N GLN A 42 2.45 16.39 10.01
CA GLN A 42 2.25 15.51 8.84
C GLN A 42 0.74 15.32 8.64
N SER A 43 0.12 16.29 7.99
CA SER A 43 -1.33 16.28 7.74
C SER A 43 -1.59 15.69 6.37
N LEU A 44 -2.15 14.50 6.35
CA LEU A 44 -2.80 13.93 5.17
C LEU A 44 -4.27 14.34 5.18
N GLU A 45 -4.53 15.61 4.93
CA GLU A 45 -5.86 16.22 5.07
C GLU A 45 -6.90 15.52 4.20
N TYR A 46 -6.55 15.23 2.95
CA TYR A 46 -7.41 14.46 2.05
C TYR A 46 -7.78 13.09 2.64
N LYS A 47 -6.80 12.33 3.12
CA LYS A 47 -7.03 11.01 3.73
C LYS A 47 -7.88 11.14 5.00
N THR A 48 -7.68 12.17 5.78
CA THR A 48 -8.48 12.44 6.99
C THR A 48 -9.95 12.64 6.63
N HIS A 49 -10.26 13.50 5.65
CA HIS A 49 -11.61 13.73 5.17
C HIS A 49 -12.23 12.46 4.56
N TYR A 50 -11.45 11.71 3.81
CA TYR A 50 -11.90 10.45 3.25
C TYR A 50 -12.33 9.48 4.35
N TYR A 51 -11.51 9.26 5.37
CA TYR A 51 -11.85 8.38 6.49
C TYR A 51 -13.08 8.85 7.29
N GLN A 52 -13.26 10.15 7.47
CA GLN A 52 -14.47 10.71 8.08
C GLN A 52 -15.71 10.38 7.24
N SER A 53 -15.61 10.47 5.92
CA SER A 53 -16.71 10.12 5.01
C SER A 53 -17.11 8.65 5.08
N LEU A 54 -16.17 7.74 5.33
CA LEU A 54 -16.46 6.31 5.51
C LEU A 54 -17.27 6.04 6.79
N GLN A 55 -17.03 6.81 7.85
CA GLN A 55 -17.75 6.68 9.12
C GLN A 55 -19.21 7.14 9.02
N THR A 56 -19.48 8.16 8.21
CA THR A 56 -20.83 8.71 8.02
C THR A 56 -21.71 7.83 7.12
N ARG A 57 -21.12 6.98 6.30
CA ARG A 57 -21.83 6.08 5.36
C ARG A 57 -21.28 4.65 5.46
N PRO A 58 -21.49 3.95 6.58
CA PRO A 58 -20.97 2.61 6.77
C PRO A 58 -21.69 1.61 5.85
N VAL A 59 -20.91 0.85 5.10
CA VAL A 59 -21.39 -0.27 4.28
C VAL A 59 -20.91 -1.57 4.93
N ARG A 60 -21.79 -2.58 4.99
CA ARG A 60 -21.50 -3.89 5.59
C ARG A 60 -22.15 -4.99 4.75
N THR A 61 -21.45 -6.09 4.59
CA THR A 61 -22.03 -7.29 3.94
C THR A 61 -23.27 -7.80 4.69
N GLN A 62 -24.26 -8.25 3.92
CA GLN A 62 -25.43 -8.93 4.43
C GLN A 62 -25.18 -10.41 4.74
N GLN A 63 -24.11 -10.95 4.19
CA GLN A 63 -23.67 -12.34 4.34
C GLN A 63 -22.37 -12.41 5.16
N PRO A 64 -22.40 -12.15 6.48
CA PRO A 64 -21.21 -12.21 7.30
C PRO A 64 -20.65 -13.64 7.32
N LEU A 65 -19.35 -13.74 7.56
CA LEU A 65 -18.69 -15.00 7.85
C LEU A 65 -19.06 -15.40 9.28
N THR A 66 -20.13 -16.14 9.44
CA THR A 66 -20.80 -16.37 10.72
C THR A 66 -19.95 -17.12 11.77
N GLN A 67 -18.88 -17.78 11.34
CA GLN A 67 -18.02 -18.60 12.22
C GLN A 67 -16.74 -17.86 12.67
N VAL A 68 -16.47 -16.65 12.14
CA VAL A 68 -15.20 -15.95 12.32
C VAL A 68 -15.47 -14.46 12.55
N GLN A 69 -14.84 -13.90 13.56
CA GLN A 69 -14.96 -12.47 13.87
C GLN A 69 -13.67 -11.70 13.59
N THR A 70 -12.53 -12.37 13.58
CA THR A 70 -11.23 -11.76 13.37
C THR A 70 -10.49 -12.37 12.19
N MET A 71 -9.57 -11.62 11.60
CA MET A 71 -8.73 -12.14 10.54
C MET A 71 -7.73 -13.18 11.02
N ALA A 72 -7.33 -13.14 12.30
CA ALA A 72 -6.50 -14.16 12.90
C ALA A 72 -7.23 -15.50 12.95
N GLU A 73 -8.46 -15.53 13.48
CA GLU A 73 -9.31 -16.74 13.49
C GLU A 73 -9.53 -17.30 12.08
N LEU A 74 -9.75 -16.41 11.08
CA LEU A 74 -9.88 -16.82 9.69
C LEU A 74 -8.61 -17.51 9.17
N SER A 75 -7.46 -16.92 9.45
CA SER A 75 -6.17 -17.49 9.04
C SER A 75 -5.92 -18.87 9.66
N ASP A 76 -6.25 -19.04 10.93
CA ASP A 76 -6.13 -20.31 11.65
C ASP A 76 -7.11 -21.36 11.11
N LEU A 77 -8.35 -20.94 10.84
CA LEU A 77 -9.36 -21.82 10.25
C LEU A 77 -8.90 -22.37 8.90
N LEU A 78 -8.35 -21.51 8.03
CA LEU A 78 -7.85 -21.94 6.72
C LEU A 78 -6.57 -22.78 6.81
N ALA A 79 -5.72 -22.56 7.80
CA ALA A 79 -4.54 -23.37 8.02
C ALA A 79 -4.88 -24.80 8.48
N THR A 80 -6.00 -24.96 9.18
CA THR A 80 -6.47 -26.26 9.73
C THR A 80 -7.39 -27.00 8.78
N GLN A 81 -8.12 -26.30 7.91
CA GLN A 81 -9.02 -26.92 6.93
C GLN A 81 -8.27 -27.29 5.63
N HIS A 82 -7.91 -28.53 5.49
CA HIS A 82 -7.33 -29.10 4.26
C HIS A 82 -8.36 -29.27 3.12
N SER A 83 -9.45 -28.52 3.13
CA SER A 83 -10.54 -28.68 2.18
C SER A 83 -10.35 -27.82 0.93
N PRO A 84 -10.33 -28.43 -0.29
CA PRO A 84 -10.30 -27.69 -1.56
C PRO A 84 -11.61 -26.92 -1.85
N ARG A 85 -12.60 -26.97 -0.97
CA ARG A 85 -13.88 -26.23 -1.06
C ARG A 85 -13.95 -25.00 -0.16
N ALA A 86 -12.81 -24.41 0.17
CA ALA A 86 -12.83 -23.13 0.91
C ALA A 86 -13.65 -22.10 0.12
N ASP A 87 -14.58 -21.44 0.83
CA ASP A 87 -15.34 -20.33 0.26
C ASP A 87 -14.37 -19.33 -0.41
N ARG A 88 -14.60 -19.04 -1.70
CA ARG A 88 -13.74 -18.13 -2.48
C ARG A 88 -13.59 -16.77 -1.83
N ARG A 89 -14.63 -16.30 -1.13
CA ARG A 89 -14.61 -15.07 -0.35
C ARG A 89 -13.59 -15.13 0.80
N LEU A 90 -13.55 -16.25 1.53
CA LEU A 90 -12.56 -16.48 2.58
C LEU A 90 -11.14 -16.49 2.04
N LEU A 91 -10.93 -17.12 0.89
CA LEU A 91 -9.62 -17.16 0.23
C LEU A 91 -9.16 -15.77 -0.20
N ALA A 92 -10.06 -14.99 -0.82
CA ALA A 92 -9.76 -13.61 -1.24
C ALA A 92 -9.40 -12.73 -0.04
N LEU A 93 -10.19 -12.75 1.03
CA LEU A 93 -9.93 -11.98 2.25
C LEU A 93 -8.63 -12.41 2.93
N THR A 94 -8.33 -13.71 2.96
CA THR A 94 -7.06 -14.20 3.52
C THR A 94 -5.85 -13.78 2.70
N ALA A 95 -5.96 -13.76 1.36
CA ALA A 95 -4.90 -13.27 0.49
C ALA A 95 -4.62 -11.77 0.77
N ILE A 96 -5.68 -10.95 0.86
CA ILE A 96 -5.57 -9.53 1.23
C ILE A 96 -4.91 -9.37 2.61
N TYR A 97 -5.33 -10.15 3.60
CA TYR A 97 -4.78 -10.07 4.96
C TYR A 97 -3.28 -10.43 5.01
N LYS A 98 -2.90 -11.51 4.35
CA LYS A 98 -1.49 -11.93 4.30
C LYS A 98 -0.63 -10.88 3.61
N PHE A 99 -1.10 -10.35 2.48
CA PHE A 99 -0.41 -9.30 1.76
C PHE A 99 -0.22 -8.06 2.65
N ALA A 100 -1.31 -7.50 3.19
CA ALA A 100 -1.27 -6.33 4.07
C ALA A 100 -0.44 -6.55 5.35
N SER A 101 -0.38 -7.78 5.88
CA SER A 101 0.48 -8.12 7.03
C SER A 101 1.96 -8.05 6.68
N HIS A 102 2.35 -8.44 5.47
CA HIS A 102 3.72 -8.30 4.97
C HIS A 102 4.08 -6.84 4.73
N GLU A 103 3.18 -6.06 4.13
CA GLU A 103 3.34 -4.61 4.00
C GLU A 103 3.54 -3.95 5.37
N ALA A 104 2.66 -4.22 6.33
CA ALA A 104 2.77 -3.68 7.68
C ALA A 104 4.15 -3.93 8.31
N ALA A 105 4.74 -5.08 8.01
CA ALA A 105 6.09 -5.44 8.46
C ALA A 105 7.16 -4.56 7.81
N GLY A 106 7.12 -4.44 6.49
CA GLY A 106 8.04 -3.64 5.69
C GLY A 106 7.97 -2.15 6.04
N ILE A 107 6.77 -1.60 6.09
CA ILE A 107 6.50 -0.20 6.43
C ILE A 107 7.09 0.15 7.80
N ARG A 108 6.83 -0.64 8.84
CA ARG A 108 7.37 -0.40 10.20
C ARG A 108 8.90 -0.41 10.23
N ALA A 109 9.52 -1.31 9.48
CA ALA A 109 10.97 -1.39 9.39
C ALA A 109 11.55 -0.18 8.66
N ALA A 110 10.98 0.18 7.51
CA ALA A 110 11.36 1.34 6.73
C ALA A 110 11.16 2.65 7.52
N TRP A 111 10.04 2.78 8.24
CA TRP A 111 9.77 3.92 9.12
C TRP A 111 10.84 4.11 10.17
N THR A 112 11.32 3.02 10.76
CA THR A 112 12.36 3.06 11.79
C THR A 112 13.74 3.38 11.19
N ALA A 113 13.99 2.99 9.93
CA ALA A 113 15.24 3.21 9.24
C ALA A 113 15.36 4.61 8.60
N THR A 114 14.22 5.22 8.26
CA THR A 114 14.15 6.55 7.63
C THR A 114 14.30 7.65 8.68
N PRO A 115 15.03 8.76 8.41
CA PRO A 115 15.12 9.89 9.32
C PRO A 115 13.75 10.42 9.72
N PRO A 116 13.52 10.82 10.98
CA PRO A 116 12.31 11.50 11.37
C PRO A 116 12.17 12.83 10.62
N TRP A 117 10.95 13.33 10.47
CA TRP A 117 10.62 14.48 9.63
C TRP A 117 11.50 15.71 9.91
N GLU A 118 11.76 15.97 11.17
CA GLU A 118 12.57 17.11 11.65
C GLU A 118 14.05 17.02 11.19
N ARG A 119 14.49 15.85 10.78
CA ARG A 119 15.84 15.57 10.29
C ARG A 119 15.92 15.36 8.78
N CYS A 120 14.80 15.43 8.08
CA CYS A 120 14.76 15.33 6.63
C CYS A 120 15.34 16.60 5.99
N GLN A 121 16.63 16.57 5.66
CA GLN A 121 17.35 17.74 5.14
C GLN A 121 17.22 17.92 3.62
N ASN A 122 16.86 16.88 2.91
CA ASN A 122 16.75 16.88 1.45
C ASN A 122 15.37 16.41 0.98
N LEU A 123 15.06 16.68 -0.27
CA LEU A 123 13.76 16.35 -0.87
C LEU A 123 13.51 14.84 -0.91
N THR A 124 14.55 14.04 -1.13
CA THR A 124 14.44 12.57 -1.17
C THR A 124 13.95 12.01 0.17
N ASP A 125 14.55 12.46 1.28
CA ASP A 125 14.15 12.01 2.63
C ASP A 125 12.71 12.42 2.93
N ARG A 126 12.32 13.65 2.54
CA ARG A 126 10.95 14.16 2.72
C ARG A 126 9.93 13.32 1.94
N ILE A 127 10.19 13.05 0.67
CA ILE A 127 9.29 12.22 -0.16
C ILE A 127 9.22 10.80 0.38
N THR A 128 10.36 10.19 0.73
CA THR A 128 10.35 8.84 1.31
C THR A 128 9.54 8.80 2.61
N ARG A 129 9.67 9.82 3.46
CA ARG A 129 8.90 9.90 4.70
C ARG A 129 7.41 10.06 4.45
N TYR A 130 7.05 10.86 3.45
CA TYR A 130 5.67 11.04 3.03
C TYR A 130 5.06 9.75 2.46
N HIS A 131 5.76 9.09 1.56
CA HIS A 131 5.40 7.77 1.03
C HIS A 131 5.07 6.79 2.18
N LEU A 132 5.93 6.70 3.19
CA LEU A 132 5.66 5.86 4.36
C LEU A 132 4.40 6.27 5.14
N CYS A 133 4.02 7.55 5.15
CA CYS A 133 2.76 7.98 5.74
C CYS A 133 1.56 7.48 4.92
N GLU A 134 1.64 7.52 3.59
CA GLU A 134 0.61 6.95 2.71
C GLU A 134 0.49 5.43 2.91
N GLU A 135 1.61 4.74 3.05
CA GLU A 135 1.64 3.30 3.36
C GLU A 135 0.92 2.95 4.66
N PHE A 136 1.06 3.75 5.72
CA PHE A 136 0.24 3.57 6.93
C PHE A 136 -1.24 3.79 6.67
N CYS A 137 -1.59 4.69 5.74
CA CYS A 137 -2.98 4.87 5.30
C CYS A 137 -3.50 3.62 4.58
N HIS A 138 -2.68 2.93 3.78
CA HIS A 138 -3.07 1.68 3.15
C HIS A 138 -3.46 0.62 4.17
N LEU A 139 -2.71 0.46 5.26
CA LEU A 139 -3.08 -0.45 6.35
C LEU A 139 -4.46 -0.14 6.95
N ARG A 140 -4.79 1.15 7.06
CA ARG A 140 -6.11 1.58 7.51
C ARG A 140 -7.19 1.28 6.47
N LEU A 141 -6.92 1.49 5.18
CA LEU A 141 -7.84 1.16 4.09
C LEU A 141 -8.14 -0.34 4.06
N PHE A 142 -7.13 -1.20 4.22
CA PHE A 142 -7.33 -2.63 4.38
C PHE A 142 -8.20 -2.95 5.60
N ALA A 143 -7.95 -2.32 6.74
CA ALA A 143 -8.79 -2.52 7.92
C ALA A 143 -10.25 -2.12 7.67
N GLU A 144 -10.50 -1.03 6.92
CA GLU A 144 -11.87 -0.65 6.51
C GLU A 144 -12.49 -1.69 5.55
N MET A 145 -11.71 -2.28 4.61
CA MET A 145 -12.20 -3.39 3.76
C MET A 145 -12.67 -4.58 4.61
N PHE A 146 -11.90 -4.96 5.64
CA PHE A 146 -12.31 -6.06 6.54
C PHE A 146 -13.55 -5.68 7.36
N LYS A 147 -13.67 -4.44 7.82
CA LYS A 147 -14.89 -3.96 8.49
C LYS A 147 -16.12 -4.04 7.59
N VAL A 148 -16.00 -3.77 6.29
CA VAL A 148 -17.08 -3.98 5.32
C VAL A 148 -17.55 -5.43 5.36
N CYS A 149 -16.63 -6.37 5.52
CA CYS A 149 -16.90 -7.81 5.64
C CYS A 149 -17.28 -8.26 7.06
N ARG A 150 -17.46 -7.32 8.01
CA ARG A 150 -17.74 -7.56 9.44
C ARG A 150 -16.63 -8.32 10.17
N LEU A 151 -15.38 -8.15 9.71
CA LEU A 151 -14.21 -8.72 10.34
C LEU A 151 -13.39 -7.64 11.04
N GLN A 152 -12.80 -7.98 12.15
CA GLN A 152 -11.81 -7.15 12.84
C GLN A 152 -10.40 -7.56 12.43
N VAL A 153 -9.51 -6.60 12.36
CA VAL A 153 -8.11 -6.84 12.00
C VAL A 153 -7.22 -6.38 13.12
N ASP A 154 -6.43 -7.32 13.62
CA ASP A 154 -5.27 -7.05 14.44
C ASP A 154 -4.02 -7.34 13.62
N TRP A 155 -3.20 -6.33 13.40
CA TRP A 155 -1.91 -6.51 12.74
C TRP A 155 -0.93 -7.14 13.73
N PRO A 156 -0.58 -8.43 13.59
CA PRO A 156 0.25 -9.11 14.56
C PRO A 156 1.62 -8.42 14.65
N PRO A 157 2.20 -8.33 15.86
CA PRO A 157 3.56 -7.86 15.99
C PRO A 157 4.51 -8.83 15.29
N LEU A 158 5.51 -8.27 14.60
CA LEU A 158 6.57 -9.09 14.02
C LEU A 158 7.29 -9.90 15.10
N SER A 159 7.63 -11.15 14.78
CA SER A 159 8.58 -11.91 15.57
C SER A 159 9.91 -11.14 15.67
N TRP A 160 10.68 -11.37 16.72
CA TRP A 160 11.98 -10.69 16.89
C TRP A 160 12.91 -10.95 15.71
N LEU A 161 12.89 -12.16 15.15
CA LEU A 161 13.69 -12.54 13.99
C LEU A 161 13.27 -11.78 12.73
N ALA A 162 11.97 -11.73 12.44
CA ALA A 162 11.45 -10.97 11.31
C ALA A 162 11.75 -9.47 11.45
N ARG A 163 11.58 -8.90 12.65
CA ARG A 163 11.91 -7.49 12.93
C ARG A 163 13.39 -7.19 12.69
N THR A 164 14.28 -8.10 13.12
CA THR A 164 15.71 -7.95 12.89
C THR A 164 16.05 -8.04 11.41
N ALA A 165 15.49 -9.02 10.69
CA ALA A 165 15.69 -9.19 9.25
C ALA A 165 15.23 -7.96 8.45
N TYR A 166 13.99 -7.51 8.65
CA TYR A 166 13.44 -6.31 7.99
C TYR A 166 14.25 -5.06 8.38
N GLY A 167 14.59 -4.88 9.65
CA GLY A 167 15.36 -3.73 10.12
C GLY A 167 16.78 -3.70 9.57
N THR A 168 17.40 -4.85 9.35
CA THR A 168 18.72 -4.95 8.70
C THR A 168 18.58 -4.64 7.20
N PHE A 169 17.60 -5.23 6.54
CA PHE A 169 17.34 -5.01 5.12
C PHE A 169 17.05 -3.53 4.82
N ALA A 170 16.21 -2.87 5.63
CA ALA A 170 15.87 -1.45 5.45
C ALA A 170 17.07 -0.49 5.61
N ARG A 171 18.23 -0.97 6.06
CA ARG A 171 19.46 -0.18 6.17
C ARG A 171 20.49 -0.46 5.08
N PHE A 172 20.12 -1.29 4.10
CA PHE A 172 21.02 -1.55 2.97
C PHE A 172 21.18 -0.28 2.10
N PRO A 173 22.30 -0.16 1.37
CA PRO A 173 22.50 0.96 0.46
C PRO A 173 21.40 1.04 -0.61
N GLY A 174 21.02 2.26 -1.01
CA GLY A 174 19.95 2.51 -1.98
C GLY A 174 20.14 1.76 -3.31
N TRP A 175 21.38 1.63 -3.81
CA TRP A 175 21.63 0.88 -5.04
C TRP A 175 21.18 -0.60 -4.98
N CYS A 176 21.10 -1.15 -3.78
CA CYS A 176 20.62 -2.50 -3.52
C CYS A 176 19.10 -2.52 -3.24
N LEU A 177 18.62 -1.55 -2.44
CA LEU A 177 17.21 -1.47 -2.03
C LEU A 177 16.29 -0.96 -3.12
N ASP A 178 16.68 0.06 -3.88
CA ASP A 178 15.80 0.73 -4.82
C ASP A 178 15.24 -0.19 -5.91
N PRO A 179 16.02 -1.12 -6.51
CA PRO A 179 15.46 -2.09 -7.45
C PRO A 179 14.43 -3.02 -6.80
N ILE A 180 14.66 -3.42 -5.56
CA ILE A 180 13.74 -4.31 -4.83
C ILE A 180 12.48 -3.56 -4.43
N ALA A 181 12.62 -2.34 -3.91
CA ALA A 181 11.48 -1.48 -3.57
C ALA A 181 10.61 -1.20 -4.80
N PHE A 182 11.21 -0.80 -5.92
CA PHE A 182 10.49 -0.61 -7.17
C PHE A 182 9.76 -1.88 -7.64
N GLY A 183 10.44 -3.03 -7.57
CA GLY A 183 9.82 -4.32 -7.91
C GLY A 183 8.65 -4.68 -7.00
N SER A 184 8.73 -4.37 -5.70
CA SER A 184 7.62 -4.59 -4.75
C SER A 184 6.42 -3.71 -5.04
N GLU A 185 6.60 -2.41 -5.37
CA GLU A 185 5.48 -1.54 -5.78
C GLU A 185 4.77 -2.07 -7.03
N VAL A 186 5.54 -2.51 -8.04
CA VAL A 186 4.96 -3.09 -9.26
C VAL A 186 4.20 -4.39 -8.94
N MET A 187 4.75 -5.24 -8.09
CA MET A 187 4.07 -6.48 -7.65
C MET A 187 2.83 -6.17 -6.81
N GLY A 188 2.89 -5.17 -5.95
CA GLY A 188 1.75 -4.67 -5.19
C GLY A 188 0.61 -4.26 -6.11
N MET A 189 0.89 -3.44 -7.11
CA MET A 189 -0.11 -3.03 -8.10
C MET A 189 -0.72 -4.21 -8.86
N MET A 190 0.08 -5.22 -9.21
CA MET A 190 -0.44 -6.45 -9.85
C MET A 190 -1.36 -7.22 -8.90
N PHE A 191 -0.99 -7.32 -7.62
CA PHE A 191 -1.82 -7.94 -6.59
C PHE A 191 -3.15 -7.19 -6.43
N TYR A 192 -3.15 -5.86 -6.38
CA TYR A 192 -4.37 -5.05 -6.27
C TYR A 192 -5.28 -5.23 -7.48
N ARG A 193 -4.72 -5.30 -8.68
CA ARG A 193 -5.49 -5.60 -9.89
C ARG A 193 -6.14 -6.98 -9.84
N HIS A 194 -5.42 -8.00 -9.38
CA HIS A 194 -6.00 -9.34 -9.17
C HIS A 194 -7.09 -9.32 -8.11
N THR A 195 -6.85 -8.63 -7.01
CA THR A 195 -7.82 -8.45 -5.92
C THR A 195 -9.09 -7.78 -6.42
N TRP A 196 -8.97 -6.75 -7.27
CA TRP A 196 -10.11 -6.07 -7.89
C TRP A 196 -11.05 -7.07 -8.58
N HIS A 197 -10.53 -7.90 -9.46
CA HIS A 197 -11.31 -8.91 -10.18
C HIS A 197 -11.83 -10.03 -9.26
N ALA A 198 -11.06 -10.45 -8.29
CA ALA A 198 -11.52 -11.45 -7.32
C ALA A 198 -12.71 -10.93 -6.51
N LEU A 199 -12.70 -9.64 -6.13
CA LEU A 199 -13.84 -9.01 -5.43
C LEU A 199 -15.09 -8.97 -6.31
N GLU A 200 -14.96 -8.72 -7.62
CA GLU A 200 -16.09 -8.78 -8.57
C GLU A 200 -16.78 -10.15 -8.56
N GLU A 201 -15.98 -11.23 -8.53
CA GLU A 201 -16.54 -12.58 -8.48
C GLU A 201 -17.23 -12.91 -7.14
N VAL A 202 -16.59 -12.55 -6.02
CA VAL A 202 -17.04 -13.01 -4.69
C VAL A 202 -18.11 -12.13 -4.07
N PHE A 203 -18.26 -10.88 -4.53
CA PHE A 203 -19.31 -9.94 -4.07
C PHE A 203 -20.30 -9.54 -5.16
N ALA A 204 -20.41 -10.31 -6.24
CA ALA A 204 -21.33 -10.07 -7.35
C ALA A 204 -22.80 -9.87 -6.91
N GLN A 205 -23.21 -10.52 -5.84
CA GLN A 205 -24.57 -10.44 -5.30
C GLN A 205 -24.78 -9.28 -4.30
N GLU A 206 -23.72 -8.55 -3.97
CA GLU A 206 -23.74 -7.43 -3.03
C GLU A 206 -23.14 -6.16 -3.66
N PRO A 207 -23.82 -5.52 -4.62
CA PRO A 207 -23.25 -4.44 -5.44
C PRO A 207 -22.78 -3.22 -4.62
N GLU A 208 -23.43 -2.89 -3.51
CA GLU A 208 -22.99 -1.81 -2.63
C GLU A 208 -21.71 -2.16 -1.87
N VAL A 209 -21.59 -3.41 -1.42
CA VAL A 209 -20.36 -3.93 -0.78
C VAL A 209 -19.21 -3.91 -1.77
N LEU A 210 -19.44 -4.45 -2.97
CA LEU A 210 -18.45 -4.47 -4.04
C LEU A 210 -17.97 -3.05 -4.38
N ARG A 211 -18.90 -2.11 -4.60
CA ARG A 211 -18.56 -0.71 -4.88
C ARG A 211 -17.70 -0.10 -3.78
N ARG A 212 -18.04 -0.34 -2.50
CA ARG A 212 -17.27 0.17 -1.37
C ARG A 212 -15.87 -0.46 -1.31
N LEU A 213 -15.74 -1.75 -1.54
CA LEU A 213 -14.44 -2.44 -1.58
C LEU A 213 -13.57 -1.92 -2.73
N HIS A 214 -14.17 -1.67 -3.90
CA HIS A 214 -13.47 -1.05 -5.03
C HIS A 214 -13.05 0.40 -4.75
N GLU A 215 -13.89 1.22 -4.10
CA GLU A 215 -13.53 2.58 -3.68
C GLU A 215 -12.28 2.56 -2.76
N LEU A 216 -12.27 1.68 -1.76
CA LEU A 216 -11.14 1.55 -0.84
C LEU A 216 -9.85 1.07 -1.55
N LEU A 217 -9.99 0.10 -2.43
CA LEU A 217 -8.87 -0.43 -3.20
C LEU A 217 -8.35 0.58 -4.22
N ALA A 218 -9.24 1.36 -4.85
CA ALA A 218 -8.86 2.43 -5.78
C ALA A 218 -8.01 3.51 -5.08
N GLU A 219 -8.32 3.86 -3.83
CA GLU A 219 -7.52 4.81 -3.05
C GLU A 219 -6.09 4.32 -2.84
N ILE A 220 -5.90 3.01 -2.58
CA ILE A 220 -4.57 2.39 -2.50
C ILE A 220 -3.89 2.45 -3.88
N MET A 221 -4.57 1.98 -4.92
CA MET A 221 -4.00 1.90 -6.27
C MET A 221 -3.57 3.27 -6.84
N VAL A 222 -4.23 4.34 -6.47
CA VAL A 222 -3.85 5.71 -6.88
C VAL A 222 -2.53 6.13 -6.23
N ASP A 223 -2.35 5.85 -4.95
CA ASP A 223 -1.10 6.11 -4.23
C ASP A 223 0.04 5.27 -4.82
N GLU A 224 -0.20 3.98 -5.04
CA GLU A 224 0.77 3.04 -5.61
C GLU A 224 1.26 3.44 -7.00
N LEU A 225 0.42 4.02 -7.84
CA LEU A 225 0.87 4.58 -9.11
C LEU A 225 1.89 5.72 -8.90
N GLY A 226 1.69 6.54 -7.87
CA GLY A 226 2.64 7.54 -7.45
C GLY A 226 3.94 6.92 -6.93
N HIS A 227 3.83 5.89 -6.06
CA HIS A 227 4.97 5.17 -5.47
C HIS A 227 5.83 4.51 -6.55
N ILE A 228 5.23 3.86 -7.55
CA ILE A 228 5.94 3.30 -8.70
C ILE A 228 6.72 4.39 -9.44
N GLY A 229 6.13 5.56 -9.68
CA GLY A 229 6.77 6.70 -10.34
C GLY A 229 7.95 7.25 -9.52
N GLU A 230 7.76 7.41 -8.21
CA GLU A 230 8.80 7.81 -7.26
C GLU A 230 9.98 6.83 -7.28
N ARG A 231 9.71 5.55 -6.99
CA ARG A 231 10.75 4.51 -6.96
C ARG A 231 11.48 4.37 -8.28
N ARG A 232 10.75 4.47 -9.39
CA ARG A 232 11.35 4.51 -10.73
C ARG A 232 12.34 5.66 -10.90
N SER A 233 12.08 6.80 -10.28
CA SER A 233 12.95 7.98 -10.36
C SER A 233 14.28 7.81 -9.63
N PHE A 234 14.35 6.97 -8.61
CA PHE A 234 15.60 6.61 -7.93
C PHE A 234 16.48 5.66 -8.76
N LEU A 235 15.89 4.90 -9.67
CA LEU A 235 16.62 3.88 -10.43
C LEU A 235 17.39 4.47 -11.60
N GLY A 236 18.70 4.20 -11.63
CA GLY A 236 19.48 4.30 -12.86
C GLY A 236 19.12 3.17 -13.84
N ASN A 237 19.63 3.26 -15.07
CA ASN A 237 19.37 2.26 -16.11
C ASN A 237 19.80 0.84 -15.71
N THR A 238 20.86 0.69 -14.91
CA THR A 238 21.29 -0.60 -14.36
C THR A 238 20.28 -1.13 -13.35
N GLY A 239 19.81 -0.30 -12.41
CA GLY A 239 18.82 -0.70 -11.42
C GLY A 239 17.51 -1.16 -12.06
N VAL A 240 17.06 -0.49 -13.14
CA VAL A 240 15.89 -0.93 -13.90
C VAL A 240 16.07 -2.31 -14.54
N LYS A 241 17.27 -2.60 -15.06
CA LYS A 241 17.56 -3.93 -15.60
C LYS A 241 17.58 -5.02 -14.54
N VAL A 242 17.99 -4.68 -13.33
CA VAL A 242 17.99 -5.62 -12.18
C VAL A 242 16.56 -5.86 -11.68
N ALA A 243 15.71 -4.83 -11.69
CA ALA A 243 14.33 -4.93 -11.24
C ALA A 243 13.39 -5.63 -12.24
N ARG A 244 13.79 -5.75 -13.51
CA ARG A 244 13.04 -6.44 -14.59
C ARG A 244 13.24 -7.95 -14.54
#